data_f65dc753db4c1c51b5e3d8475893495a
#
_entry.id   f65dc753db4c1c51b5e3d8475893495a
#
_cell.length_a   1.000
_cell.length_b   1.000
_cell.length_c   1.000
_cell.angle_alpha   90.00
_cell.angle_beta   90.00
_cell.angle_gamma   90.00
#
_symmetry.space_group_name_H-M   'P 1'
#
loop_
_entity.id
_entity.type
_entity.pdbx_description
1 polymer ?
#
loop_
_entity_poly.entity_id
_entity_poly.type
_entity_poly.pdbx_seq_one_letter_code
_entity_poly.pdbx_strand_id
1 'polypeptide(L)'
;MKHMLVSICILLAMFCAPTVEAEEIILSTGSGPLDSIINPVKDAFEKETGIKLNILFGSASLAFKQFYKGVSEIGIVGTSFDEVLDLMKKEGFEVKNPSSFRHVTLGRAMVRTVVNKENPVSKLSKEQLKGIFTGKITNWKEVGGNDSPIIVVLSTLNPATIGAFRKIILDNEPYTKEVLELGHMDELRGAVEVNTEAITVGTSTLLSNGTKQIDTPEVFRLVILISRGEPSPKVQKFIDFVLKGPGKDLVKE
;
A
#
# COMPACT_ATOMS: atom_id res chain seq x y z
N MET A 1 20.25 70.37 47.33
CA MET A 1 19.19 69.46 46.84
C MET A 1 19.84 68.62 45.74
N LYS A 2 20.18 67.35 46.06
CA LYS A 2 20.82 66.44 45.14
C LYS A 2 19.76 65.45 44.65
N HIS A 3 19.45 65.48 43.35
CA HIS A 3 18.56 64.51 42.72
C HIS A 3 19.36 63.25 42.34
N MET A 4 19.02 62.12 42.96
CA MET A 4 19.62 60.79 42.70
C MET A 4 18.73 60.09 41.69
N LEU A 5 19.24 59.97 40.45
CA LEU A 5 18.61 59.19 39.37
C LEU A 5 18.95 57.70 39.62
N VAL A 6 17.90 56.90 39.91
CA VAL A 6 17.99 55.43 40.00
C VAL A 6 17.72 54.90 38.58
N SER A 7 18.79 54.37 37.95
CA SER A 7 18.69 53.67 36.66
C SER A 7 18.26 52.22 36.92
N ILE A 8 17.07 51.88 36.53
CA ILE A 8 16.57 50.52 36.56
C ILE A 8 17.00 49.82 35.24
N CYS A 9 18.05 48.98 35.31
CA CYS A 9 18.41 48.07 34.23
C CYS A 9 17.43 46.86 34.23
N ILE A 10 16.47 46.84 33.32
CA ILE A 10 15.64 45.70 33.05
C ILE A 10 16.50 44.71 32.21
N LEU A 11 16.96 43.63 32.84
CA LEU A 11 17.61 42.50 32.17
C LEU A 11 16.51 41.72 31.45
N LEU A 12 16.40 41.87 30.11
CA LEU A 12 15.55 41.07 29.25
C LEU A 12 16.29 39.72 29.08
N ALA A 13 15.94 38.73 29.90
CA ALA A 13 16.39 37.37 29.70
C ALA A 13 15.63 36.81 28.47
N MET A 14 16.29 36.82 27.29
CA MET A 14 15.80 36.07 26.13
C MET A 14 15.83 34.59 26.49
N PHE A 15 14.68 34.02 26.81
CA PHE A 15 14.45 32.59 26.87
C PHE A 15 14.56 32.08 25.41
N CYS A 16 15.74 31.64 25.02
CA CYS A 16 15.94 30.87 23.80
C CYS A 16 15.38 29.46 24.12
N ALA A 17 14.07 29.26 23.90
CA ALA A 17 13.51 27.92 23.94
C ALA A 17 14.22 27.13 22.83
N PRO A 18 14.78 25.95 23.12
CA PRO A 18 15.33 25.09 22.09
C PRO A 18 14.19 24.80 21.12
N THR A 19 14.36 25.16 19.86
CA THR A 19 13.50 24.67 18.78
C THR A 19 13.72 23.16 18.71
N VAL A 20 12.81 22.40 19.30
CA VAL A 20 12.76 20.95 19.10
C VAL A 20 12.41 20.77 17.64
N GLU A 21 13.40 20.49 16.81
CA GLU A 21 13.18 20.08 15.43
C GLU A 21 12.28 18.84 15.47
N ALA A 22 11.14 18.89 14.81
CA ALA A 22 10.21 17.78 14.82
C ALA A 22 10.90 16.55 14.23
N GLU A 23 10.98 15.47 14.99
CA GLU A 23 11.50 14.20 14.48
C GLU A 23 10.69 13.77 13.25
N GLU A 24 11.37 13.26 12.23
CA GLU A 24 10.73 12.76 11.02
C GLU A 24 11.25 11.37 10.65
N ILE A 25 10.38 10.57 10.01
CA ILE A 25 10.73 9.32 9.36
C ILE A 25 10.55 9.51 7.87
N ILE A 26 11.62 9.42 7.09
CA ILE A 26 11.55 9.36 5.63
C ILE A 26 11.34 7.92 5.23
N LEU A 27 10.19 7.61 4.67
CA LEU A 27 9.84 6.26 4.22
C LEU A 27 9.54 6.22 2.73
N SER A 28 9.95 5.15 2.06
CA SER A 28 9.61 4.87 0.67
C SER A 28 8.60 3.74 0.58
N THR A 29 7.57 3.90 -0.28
CA THR A 29 6.47 2.93 -0.36
C THR A 29 5.77 2.93 -1.70
N GLY A 30 5.00 1.86 -1.96
CA GLY A 30 4.06 1.75 -3.08
C GLY A 30 2.60 1.93 -2.63
N SER A 31 1.66 1.89 -3.60
CA SER A 31 0.24 2.13 -3.36
C SER A 31 -0.38 1.18 -2.33
N GLY A 32 -0.12 -0.13 -2.43
CA GLY A 32 -0.72 -1.11 -1.51
C GLY A 32 -0.44 -0.82 -0.04
N PRO A 33 0.84 -0.74 0.40
CA PRO A 33 1.17 -0.37 1.77
C PRO A 33 0.74 1.04 2.16
N LEU A 34 0.75 1.99 1.21
CA LEU A 34 0.27 3.35 1.47
C LEU A 34 -1.20 3.33 1.87
N ASP A 35 -2.03 2.63 1.11
CA ASP A 35 -3.48 2.58 1.32
C ASP A 35 -3.86 1.72 2.52
N SER A 36 -3.21 0.56 2.71
CA SER A 36 -3.59 -0.41 3.74
C SER A 36 -3.01 -0.11 5.12
N ILE A 37 -1.83 0.51 5.20
CA ILE A 37 -1.13 0.74 6.47
C ILE A 37 -0.91 2.23 6.73
N ILE A 38 -0.25 2.95 5.81
CA ILE A 38 0.30 4.26 6.12
C ILE A 38 -0.80 5.32 6.25
N ASN A 39 -1.67 5.45 5.25
CA ASN A 39 -2.77 6.43 5.27
C ASN A 39 -3.69 6.26 6.48
N PRO A 40 -4.13 5.04 6.86
CA PRO A 40 -4.96 4.83 8.03
C PRO A 40 -4.32 5.29 9.35
N VAL A 41 -3.00 5.18 9.49
CA VAL A 41 -2.32 5.46 10.78
C VAL A 41 -1.62 6.80 10.83
N LYS A 42 -1.32 7.43 9.69
CA LYS A 42 -0.44 8.61 9.60
C LYS A 42 -0.83 9.72 10.56
N ASP A 43 -2.04 10.23 10.45
CA ASP A 43 -2.48 11.39 11.23
C ASP A 43 -2.53 11.08 12.73
N ALA A 44 -2.97 9.87 13.10
CA ALA A 44 -3.01 9.44 14.49
C ALA A 44 -1.60 9.27 15.07
N PHE A 45 -0.68 8.66 14.31
CA PHE A 45 0.71 8.51 14.71
C PHE A 45 1.42 9.86 14.88
N GLU A 46 1.30 10.75 13.90
CA GLU A 46 1.92 12.08 13.95
C GLU A 46 1.37 12.92 15.11
N LYS A 47 0.07 12.83 15.38
CA LYS A 47 -0.57 13.53 16.50
C LYS A 47 -0.11 13.01 17.85
N GLU A 48 0.01 11.68 18.00
CA GLU A 48 0.36 11.05 19.28
C GLU A 48 1.85 11.20 19.61
N THR A 49 2.72 11.07 18.59
CA THR A 49 4.17 10.99 18.80
C THR A 49 4.92 12.27 18.51
N GLY A 50 4.34 13.20 17.75
CA GLY A 50 5.03 14.38 17.20
C GLY A 50 5.98 14.07 16.05
N ILE A 51 6.16 12.78 15.69
CA ILE A 51 7.06 12.34 14.61
C ILE A 51 6.33 12.43 13.27
N LYS A 52 6.92 13.11 12.29
CA LYS A 52 6.35 13.27 10.94
C LYS A 52 6.71 12.10 10.04
N LEU A 53 5.76 11.69 9.18
CA LEU A 53 5.99 10.68 8.14
C LEU A 53 6.14 11.37 6.78
N ASN A 54 7.38 11.42 6.27
CA ASN A 54 7.69 11.92 4.92
C ASN A 54 7.70 10.76 3.94
N ILE A 55 6.74 10.75 3.01
CA ILE A 55 6.46 9.63 2.14
C ILE A 55 7.05 9.86 0.75
N LEU A 56 7.97 8.99 0.35
CA LEU A 56 8.48 8.88 -1.02
C LEU A 56 7.69 7.78 -1.74
N PHE A 57 6.77 8.20 -2.59
CA PHE A 57 5.87 7.29 -3.29
C PHE A 57 6.49 6.76 -4.59
N GLY A 58 6.23 5.46 -4.90
CA GLY A 58 6.67 4.83 -6.14
C GLY A 58 6.22 3.37 -6.28
N SER A 59 6.84 2.63 -7.19
CA SER A 59 6.66 1.18 -7.26
C SER A 59 7.37 0.48 -6.11
N ALA A 60 7.05 -0.80 -5.84
CA ALA A 60 7.77 -1.60 -4.84
C ALA A 60 9.29 -1.66 -5.12
N SER A 61 9.68 -1.76 -6.40
CA SER A 61 11.07 -1.73 -6.84
C SER A 61 11.73 -0.39 -6.52
N LEU A 62 11.08 0.73 -6.87
CA LEU A 62 11.61 2.05 -6.59
C LEU A 62 11.71 2.31 -5.09
N ALA A 63 10.70 1.94 -4.32
CA ALA A 63 10.68 2.07 -2.87
C ALA A 63 11.88 1.34 -2.23
N PHE A 64 12.12 0.08 -2.63
CA PHE A 64 13.28 -0.65 -2.13
C PHE A 64 14.62 -0.02 -2.57
N LYS A 65 14.72 0.44 -3.83
CA LYS A 65 15.94 1.09 -4.33
C LYS A 65 16.23 2.42 -3.62
N GLN A 66 15.21 3.21 -3.31
CA GLN A 66 15.37 4.45 -2.52
C GLN A 66 15.87 4.14 -1.12
N PHE A 67 15.26 3.17 -0.44
CA PHE A 67 15.73 2.67 0.85
C PHE A 67 17.16 2.13 0.76
N TYR A 68 17.46 1.27 -0.22
CA TYR A 68 18.79 0.68 -0.38
C TYR A 68 19.88 1.73 -0.62
N LYS A 69 19.59 2.83 -1.31
CA LYS A 69 20.49 3.95 -1.55
C LYS A 69 20.57 4.94 -0.38
N GLY A 70 19.81 4.76 0.67
CA GLY A 70 19.77 5.67 1.82
C GLY A 70 19.00 6.98 1.57
N VAL A 71 18.17 7.05 0.53
CA VAL A 71 17.28 8.19 0.25
C VAL A 71 16.12 8.21 1.25
N SER A 72 15.66 7.05 1.68
CA SER A 72 14.72 6.88 2.79
C SER A 72 15.35 6.07 3.91
N GLU A 73 14.91 6.29 5.14
CA GLU A 73 15.36 5.57 6.34
C GLU A 73 14.82 4.14 6.37
N ILE A 74 13.59 3.97 5.90
CA ILE A 74 12.91 2.68 5.81
C ILE A 74 12.22 2.51 4.45
N GLY A 75 12.07 1.26 4.03
CA GLY A 75 11.22 0.87 2.91
C GLY A 75 10.00 0.12 3.41
N ILE A 76 8.79 0.45 2.94
CA ILE A 76 7.58 -0.31 3.24
C ILE A 76 7.02 -0.85 1.92
N VAL A 77 7.01 -2.16 1.77
CA VAL A 77 6.66 -2.84 0.53
C VAL A 77 5.54 -3.86 0.74
N GLY A 78 4.71 -4.04 -0.29
CA GLY A 78 3.56 -4.95 -0.26
C GLY A 78 3.90 -6.35 -0.78
N THR A 79 4.99 -6.94 -0.28
CA THR A 79 5.44 -8.30 -0.66
C THR A 79 6.44 -8.80 0.38
N SER A 80 6.82 -10.09 0.35
CA SER A 80 7.84 -10.64 1.24
C SER A 80 9.25 -10.12 0.89
N PHE A 81 10.18 -10.21 1.84
CA PHE A 81 11.57 -9.78 1.59
C PHE A 81 12.24 -10.61 0.50
N ASP A 82 11.99 -11.91 0.45
CA ASP A 82 12.51 -12.79 -0.60
C ASP A 82 12.00 -12.40 -1.99
N GLU A 83 10.70 -12.07 -2.09
CA GLU A 83 10.12 -11.57 -3.35
C GLU A 83 10.70 -10.22 -3.77
N VAL A 84 11.08 -9.35 -2.81
CA VAL A 84 11.83 -8.12 -3.11
C VAL A 84 13.20 -8.44 -3.70
N LEU A 85 13.94 -9.37 -3.10
CA LEU A 85 15.26 -9.77 -3.61
C LEU A 85 15.17 -10.39 -5.01
N ASP A 86 14.16 -11.22 -5.26
CA ASP A 86 13.89 -11.79 -6.59
C ASP A 86 13.55 -10.72 -7.62
N LEU A 87 12.75 -9.70 -7.22
CA LEU A 87 12.44 -8.55 -8.07
C LEU A 87 13.70 -7.77 -8.43
N MET A 88 14.55 -7.48 -7.45
CA MET A 88 15.82 -6.78 -7.68
C MET A 88 16.72 -7.56 -8.62
N LYS A 89 16.83 -8.88 -8.44
CA LYS A 89 17.62 -9.76 -9.32
C LYS A 89 17.09 -9.74 -10.77
N LYS A 90 15.77 -9.79 -10.95
CA LYS A 90 15.13 -9.72 -12.29
C LYS A 90 15.40 -8.39 -12.99
N GLU A 91 15.52 -7.31 -12.23
CA GLU A 91 15.85 -5.98 -12.75
C GLU A 91 17.35 -5.71 -12.88
N GLY A 92 18.20 -6.71 -12.66
CA GLY A 92 19.66 -6.57 -12.71
C GLY A 92 20.24 -5.70 -11.60
N PHE A 93 19.49 -5.49 -10.51
CA PHE A 93 19.95 -4.70 -9.37
C PHE A 93 20.55 -5.61 -8.30
N GLU A 94 21.86 -5.47 -8.07
CA GLU A 94 22.58 -6.26 -7.07
C GLU A 94 22.32 -5.74 -5.66
N VAL A 95 21.78 -6.60 -4.78
CA VAL A 95 21.61 -6.32 -3.35
C VAL A 95 22.76 -6.97 -2.59
N LYS A 96 23.70 -6.15 -2.10
CA LYS A 96 24.82 -6.63 -1.28
C LYS A 96 24.38 -6.87 0.16
N ASN A 97 24.86 -7.95 0.77
CA ASN A 97 24.61 -8.31 2.17
C ASN A 97 23.13 -8.27 2.56
N PRO A 98 22.23 -9.03 1.92
CA PRO A 98 20.80 -9.04 2.24
C PRO A 98 20.50 -9.30 3.73
N SER A 99 21.34 -10.11 4.38
CA SER A 99 21.23 -10.45 5.81
C SER A 99 21.48 -9.26 6.75
N SER A 100 22.01 -8.14 6.26
CA SER A 100 22.15 -6.91 7.05
C SER A 100 20.83 -6.13 7.20
N PHE A 101 19.80 -6.48 6.45
CA PHE A 101 18.50 -5.85 6.56
C PHE A 101 17.61 -6.61 7.55
N ARG A 102 16.87 -5.85 8.35
CA ARG A 102 15.77 -6.37 9.16
C ARG A 102 14.47 -6.09 8.45
N HIS A 103 13.51 -7.00 8.59
CA HIS A 103 12.16 -6.77 8.10
C HIS A 103 11.13 -7.22 9.12
N VAL A 104 10.06 -6.45 9.24
CA VAL A 104 8.96 -6.68 10.16
C VAL A 104 7.67 -6.64 9.37
N THR A 105 6.81 -7.65 9.54
CA THR A 105 5.47 -7.64 8.95
C THR A 105 4.60 -6.66 9.73
N LEU A 106 4.10 -5.63 9.04
CA LEU A 106 3.18 -4.64 9.59
C LEU A 106 1.71 -5.04 9.46
N GLY A 107 1.38 -5.87 8.47
CA GLY A 107 0.01 -6.30 8.21
C GLY A 107 -0.13 -6.95 6.84
N ARG A 108 -1.35 -6.88 6.31
CA ARG A 108 -1.73 -7.44 5.01
C ARG A 108 -2.43 -6.38 4.16
N ALA A 109 -2.16 -6.38 2.88
CA ALA A 109 -2.92 -5.60 1.90
C ALA A 109 -3.85 -6.56 1.16
N MET A 110 -5.15 -6.40 1.36
CA MET A 110 -6.16 -7.23 0.70
C MET A 110 -6.25 -6.89 -0.78
N VAL A 111 -6.39 -7.94 -1.60
CA VAL A 111 -6.69 -7.83 -3.03
C VAL A 111 -8.15 -8.21 -3.23
N ARG A 112 -8.95 -7.22 -3.58
CA ARG A 112 -10.39 -7.36 -3.77
C ARG A 112 -10.72 -7.59 -5.22
N THR A 113 -11.73 -8.42 -5.47
CA THR A 113 -12.35 -8.54 -6.79
C THR A 113 -13.53 -7.57 -6.84
N VAL A 114 -13.52 -6.68 -7.82
CA VAL A 114 -14.48 -5.58 -7.93
C VAL A 114 -15.17 -5.61 -9.28
N VAL A 115 -16.48 -5.39 -9.26
CA VAL A 115 -17.35 -5.30 -10.42
C VAL A 115 -18.20 -4.02 -10.34
N ASN A 116 -18.89 -3.68 -11.41
CA ASN A 116 -19.90 -2.62 -11.40
C ASN A 116 -20.99 -2.94 -10.37
N LYS A 117 -21.52 -1.91 -9.72
CA LYS A 117 -22.58 -2.02 -8.70
C LYS A 117 -23.81 -2.76 -9.20
N GLU A 118 -24.20 -2.53 -10.46
CA GLU A 118 -25.39 -3.12 -11.10
C GLU A 118 -25.16 -4.56 -11.61
N ASN A 119 -23.91 -5.07 -11.59
CA ASN A 119 -23.65 -6.45 -11.94
C ASN A 119 -24.38 -7.38 -10.95
N PRO A 120 -25.23 -8.34 -11.37
CA PRO A 120 -26.00 -9.17 -10.46
C PRO A 120 -25.15 -10.19 -9.68
N VAL A 121 -23.93 -10.50 -10.14
CA VAL A 121 -23.05 -11.46 -9.47
C VAL A 121 -22.54 -10.84 -8.17
N SER A 122 -22.67 -11.60 -7.07
CA SER A 122 -22.23 -11.19 -5.73
C SER A 122 -21.18 -12.13 -5.14
N LYS A 123 -20.97 -13.30 -5.76
CA LYS A 123 -20.02 -14.31 -5.29
C LYS A 123 -19.41 -15.08 -6.45
N LEU A 124 -18.10 -15.39 -6.36
CA LEU A 124 -17.39 -16.27 -7.29
C LEU A 124 -16.50 -17.23 -6.52
N SER A 125 -16.46 -18.49 -6.95
CA SER A 125 -15.49 -19.47 -6.45
C SER A 125 -14.09 -19.22 -7.03
N LYS A 126 -13.09 -19.90 -6.48
CA LYS A 126 -11.71 -19.88 -7.03
C LYS A 126 -11.69 -20.33 -8.49
N GLU A 127 -12.40 -21.41 -8.81
CA GLU A 127 -12.46 -22.00 -10.15
C GLU A 127 -13.13 -21.05 -11.14
N GLN A 128 -14.22 -20.39 -10.72
CA GLN A 128 -14.89 -19.38 -11.55
C GLN A 128 -14.00 -18.17 -11.81
N LEU A 129 -13.34 -17.62 -10.77
CA LEU A 129 -12.36 -16.56 -10.94
C LEU A 129 -11.22 -16.97 -11.87
N LYS A 130 -10.66 -18.17 -11.64
CA LYS A 130 -9.62 -18.71 -12.50
C LYS A 130 -10.10 -18.83 -13.95
N GLY A 131 -11.31 -19.35 -14.15
CA GLY A 131 -11.92 -19.44 -15.49
C GLY A 131 -12.05 -18.08 -16.17
N ILE A 132 -12.55 -17.08 -15.46
CA ILE A 132 -12.73 -15.71 -15.97
C ILE A 132 -11.38 -15.09 -16.34
N PHE A 133 -10.45 -15.03 -15.38
CA PHE A 133 -9.18 -14.33 -15.59
C PHE A 133 -8.19 -15.06 -16.51
N THR A 134 -8.41 -16.36 -16.80
CA THR A 134 -7.67 -17.10 -17.84
C THR A 134 -8.41 -17.15 -19.19
N GLY A 135 -9.63 -16.57 -19.29
CA GLY A 135 -10.41 -16.52 -20.53
C GLY A 135 -11.14 -17.82 -20.88
N LYS A 136 -11.28 -18.76 -19.94
CA LYS A 136 -12.06 -20.01 -20.12
C LYS A 136 -13.55 -19.78 -19.89
N ILE A 137 -13.90 -18.78 -19.07
CA ILE A 137 -15.27 -18.27 -18.85
C ILE A 137 -15.29 -16.85 -19.40
N THR A 138 -16.13 -16.60 -20.38
CA THR A 138 -16.17 -15.32 -21.10
C THR A 138 -17.52 -14.63 -21.08
N ASN A 139 -18.54 -15.28 -20.50
CA ASN A 139 -19.88 -14.73 -20.40
C ASN A 139 -20.39 -14.82 -18.95
N TRP A 140 -20.97 -13.72 -18.46
CA TRP A 140 -21.48 -13.64 -17.10
C TRP A 140 -22.55 -14.66 -16.78
N LYS A 141 -23.34 -15.13 -17.76
CA LYS A 141 -24.37 -16.18 -17.53
C LYS A 141 -23.78 -17.51 -17.04
N GLU A 142 -22.50 -17.80 -17.37
CA GLU A 142 -21.83 -19.02 -16.93
C GLU A 142 -21.58 -19.04 -15.42
N VAL A 143 -21.65 -17.88 -14.78
CA VAL A 143 -21.45 -17.71 -13.34
C VAL A 143 -22.67 -17.09 -12.63
N GLY A 144 -23.83 -17.15 -13.26
CA GLY A 144 -25.11 -16.70 -12.67
C GLY A 144 -25.43 -15.22 -12.89
N GLY A 145 -24.73 -14.56 -13.80
CA GLY A 145 -25.00 -13.20 -14.22
C GLY A 145 -25.88 -13.09 -15.46
N ASN A 146 -25.91 -11.91 -16.06
CA ASN A 146 -26.63 -11.64 -17.29
C ASN A 146 -25.97 -12.33 -18.51
N ASP A 147 -26.72 -12.50 -19.60
CA ASP A 147 -26.14 -12.97 -20.87
C ASP A 147 -25.37 -11.82 -21.55
N SER A 148 -24.17 -11.60 -21.10
CA SER A 148 -23.27 -10.56 -21.59
C SER A 148 -21.81 -10.96 -21.42
N PRO A 149 -20.89 -10.44 -22.24
CA PRO A 149 -19.48 -10.78 -22.17
C PRO A 149 -18.86 -10.34 -20.84
N ILE A 150 -17.73 -10.96 -20.45
CA ILE A 150 -16.92 -10.52 -19.32
C ILE A 150 -15.73 -9.74 -19.85
N ILE A 151 -15.55 -8.51 -19.38
CA ILE A 151 -14.40 -7.67 -19.72
C ILE A 151 -13.44 -7.65 -18.52
N VAL A 152 -12.31 -8.33 -18.66
CA VAL A 152 -11.25 -8.31 -17.66
C VAL A 152 -10.44 -7.03 -17.79
N VAL A 153 -10.37 -6.25 -16.72
CA VAL A 153 -9.61 -5.00 -16.66
C VAL A 153 -8.46 -5.15 -15.66
N LEU A 154 -7.22 -4.87 -16.06
CA LEU A 154 -6.05 -4.98 -15.19
C LEU A 154 -5.16 -3.73 -15.26
N SER A 155 -4.45 -3.45 -14.16
CA SER A 155 -3.49 -2.35 -14.12
C SER A 155 -2.09 -2.81 -14.50
N THR A 156 -1.46 -2.11 -15.44
CA THR A 156 -0.04 -2.32 -15.78
C THR A 156 0.91 -1.80 -14.70
N LEU A 157 0.46 -0.88 -13.84
CA LEU A 157 1.28 -0.24 -12.81
C LEU A 157 1.17 -0.91 -11.43
N ASN A 158 0.43 -2.02 -11.31
CA ASN A 158 0.26 -2.73 -10.04
C ASN A 158 0.68 -4.21 -10.09
N PRO A 159 1.91 -4.52 -10.51
CA PRO A 159 2.37 -5.89 -10.76
C PRO A 159 2.32 -6.78 -9.51
N ALA A 160 2.50 -6.20 -8.32
CA ALA A 160 2.45 -6.96 -7.08
C ALA A 160 1.03 -7.48 -6.75
N THR A 161 -0.02 -6.69 -7.00
CA THR A 161 -1.42 -7.11 -6.85
C THR A 161 -1.77 -8.21 -7.84
N ILE A 162 -1.47 -7.98 -9.12
CA ILE A 162 -1.71 -8.92 -10.21
C ILE A 162 -0.94 -10.22 -9.97
N GLY A 163 0.33 -10.12 -9.52
CA GLY A 163 1.16 -11.26 -9.20
C GLY A 163 0.62 -12.11 -8.04
N ALA A 164 0.15 -11.48 -6.96
CA ALA A 164 -0.46 -12.18 -5.83
C ALA A 164 -1.77 -12.89 -6.24
N PHE A 165 -2.64 -12.20 -6.98
CA PHE A 165 -3.87 -12.79 -7.49
C PHE A 165 -3.58 -13.98 -8.42
N ARG A 166 -2.63 -13.83 -9.35
CA ARG A 166 -2.21 -14.92 -10.24
C ARG A 166 -1.69 -16.13 -9.47
N LYS A 167 -0.86 -15.92 -8.45
CA LYS A 167 -0.30 -16.99 -7.62
C LYS A 167 -1.37 -17.75 -6.85
N ILE A 168 -2.31 -17.04 -6.23
CA ILE A 168 -3.27 -17.61 -5.29
C ILE A 168 -4.51 -18.16 -6.02
N ILE A 169 -5.04 -17.40 -6.98
CA ILE A 169 -6.30 -17.74 -7.68
C ILE A 169 -6.03 -18.49 -8.97
N LEU A 170 -5.08 -18.04 -9.80
CA LEU A 170 -4.83 -18.65 -11.10
C LEU A 170 -3.83 -19.82 -11.04
N ASP A 171 -3.29 -20.17 -9.86
CA ASP A 171 -2.26 -21.21 -9.69
C ASP A 171 -1.06 -20.99 -10.63
N ASN A 172 -0.68 -19.73 -10.82
CA ASN A 172 0.35 -19.22 -11.74
C ASN A 172 0.02 -19.33 -13.24
N GLU A 173 -1.17 -19.79 -13.65
CA GLU A 173 -1.58 -19.71 -15.06
C GLU A 173 -1.55 -18.23 -15.54
N PRO A 174 -1.28 -18.00 -16.84
CA PRO A 174 -1.28 -16.64 -17.39
C PRO A 174 -2.70 -16.08 -17.41
N TYR A 175 -2.80 -14.76 -17.31
CA TYR A 175 -4.04 -14.05 -17.61
C TYR A 175 -4.44 -14.23 -19.08
N THR A 176 -5.74 -14.09 -19.36
CA THR A 176 -6.22 -14.03 -20.74
C THR A 176 -5.47 -12.94 -21.53
N LYS A 177 -5.35 -13.11 -22.83
CA LYS A 177 -4.78 -12.08 -23.71
C LYS A 177 -5.79 -10.96 -24.04
N GLU A 178 -7.07 -11.24 -23.82
CA GLU A 178 -8.17 -10.28 -24.02
C GLU A 178 -8.41 -9.50 -22.72
N VAL A 179 -7.44 -8.66 -22.35
CA VAL A 179 -7.48 -7.80 -21.17
C VAL A 179 -7.50 -6.35 -21.61
N LEU A 180 -8.37 -5.55 -21.01
CA LEU A 180 -8.27 -4.11 -21.05
C LEU A 180 -7.18 -3.66 -20.06
N GLU A 181 -6.02 -3.29 -20.58
CA GLU A 181 -4.91 -2.80 -19.76
C GLU A 181 -5.02 -1.28 -19.57
N LEU A 182 -5.01 -0.86 -18.30
CA LEU A 182 -5.05 0.54 -17.90
C LEU A 182 -3.87 0.85 -16.95
N GLY A 183 -3.48 2.12 -16.87
CA GLY A 183 -2.35 2.54 -16.06
C GLY A 183 -2.72 2.69 -14.59
N HIS A 184 -3.54 3.67 -14.31
CA HIS A 184 -3.82 4.13 -12.94
C HIS A 184 -5.06 3.47 -12.32
N MET A 185 -5.10 3.41 -10.98
CA MET A 185 -6.23 2.83 -10.23
C MET A 185 -7.54 3.59 -10.47
N ASP A 186 -7.49 4.90 -10.68
CA ASP A 186 -8.67 5.72 -10.99
C ASP A 186 -9.25 5.37 -12.36
N GLU A 187 -8.41 5.05 -13.34
CA GLU A 187 -8.85 4.58 -14.66
C GLU A 187 -9.53 3.21 -14.56
N LEU A 188 -8.97 2.28 -13.76
CA LEU A 188 -9.60 0.99 -13.50
C LEU A 188 -10.97 1.17 -12.85
N ARG A 189 -11.04 1.99 -11.80
CA ARG A 189 -12.30 2.30 -11.11
C ARG A 189 -13.31 2.87 -12.08
N GLY A 190 -12.92 3.90 -12.84
CA GLY A 190 -13.79 4.52 -13.84
C GLY A 190 -14.29 3.53 -14.91
N ALA A 191 -13.43 2.64 -15.40
CA ALA A 191 -13.82 1.61 -16.37
C ALA A 191 -14.88 0.65 -15.81
N VAL A 192 -14.75 0.26 -14.53
CA VAL A 192 -15.73 -0.60 -13.86
C VAL A 192 -17.02 0.16 -13.52
N GLU A 193 -16.95 1.45 -13.16
CA GLU A 193 -18.12 2.28 -12.87
C GLU A 193 -19.06 2.45 -14.07
N VAL A 194 -18.49 2.57 -15.26
CA VAL A 194 -19.28 2.82 -16.48
C VAL A 194 -19.65 1.55 -17.25
N ASN A 195 -19.11 0.39 -16.86
CA ASN A 195 -19.30 -0.86 -17.59
C ASN A 195 -19.73 -2.01 -16.68
N THR A 196 -21.00 -2.43 -16.81
CA THR A 196 -21.58 -3.55 -16.04
C THR A 196 -20.94 -4.90 -16.33
N GLU A 197 -20.20 -5.03 -17.42
CA GLU A 197 -19.53 -6.24 -17.90
C GLU A 197 -18.12 -6.38 -17.35
N ALA A 198 -17.57 -5.30 -16.77
CA ALA A 198 -16.21 -5.24 -16.30
C ALA A 198 -15.99 -5.95 -14.96
N ILE A 199 -14.85 -6.63 -14.86
CA ILE A 199 -14.29 -7.19 -13.62
C ILE A 199 -12.82 -6.81 -13.47
N THR A 200 -12.42 -6.45 -12.27
CA THR A 200 -11.02 -6.10 -11.97
C THR A 200 -10.60 -6.59 -10.58
N VAL A 201 -9.31 -6.50 -10.30
CA VAL A 201 -8.74 -6.78 -8.98
C VAL A 201 -7.84 -5.63 -8.51
N GLY A 202 -7.94 -5.29 -7.22
CA GLY A 202 -7.14 -4.21 -6.65
C GLY A 202 -7.35 -4.01 -5.16
N THR A 203 -6.96 -2.85 -4.68
CA THR A 203 -7.14 -2.45 -3.27
C THR A 203 -8.52 -1.81 -3.04
N SER A 204 -8.79 -1.38 -1.80
CA SER A 204 -10.03 -0.67 -1.43
C SER A 204 -10.26 0.62 -2.22
N THR A 205 -9.23 1.20 -2.84
CA THR A 205 -9.33 2.39 -3.70
C THR A 205 -10.20 2.19 -4.95
N LEU A 206 -10.48 0.94 -5.32
CA LEU A 206 -11.43 0.60 -6.39
C LEU A 206 -12.89 0.73 -5.97
N LEU A 207 -13.19 0.82 -4.67
CA LEU A 207 -14.55 0.89 -4.16
C LEU A 207 -15.08 2.33 -4.23
N SER A 208 -16.29 2.47 -4.73
CA SER A 208 -17.00 3.73 -4.89
C SER A 208 -18.52 3.51 -4.87
N ASN A 209 -19.29 4.57 -5.11
CA ASN A 209 -20.75 4.44 -5.25
C ASN A 209 -21.18 3.68 -6.52
N GLY A 210 -20.32 3.58 -7.53
CA GLY A 210 -20.56 2.89 -8.80
C GLY A 210 -19.97 1.49 -8.89
N THR A 211 -19.18 1.06 -7.90
CA THR A 211 -18.54 -0.26 -7.86
C THR A 211 -18.91 -1.03 -6.61
N LYS A 212 -18.72 -2.34 -6.63
CA LYS A 212 -18.86 -3.20 -5.45
C LYS A 212 -17.80 -4.29 -5.44
N GLN A 213 -17.37 -4.65 -4.24
CA GLN A 213 -16.63 -5.90 -4.01
C GLN A 213 -17.62 -7.07 -4.05
N ILE A 214 -17.21 -8.19 -4.61
CA ILE A 214 -17.94 -9.46 -4.55
C ILE A 214 -17.23 -10.44 -3.61
N ASP A 215 -18.01 -11.39 -3.07
CA ASP A 215 -17.50 -12.45 -2.18
C ASP A 215 -16.64 -13.43 -2.99
N THR A 216 -15.39 -13.57 -2.60
CA THR A 216 -14.38 -14.40 -3.27
C THR A 216 -13.41 -14.98 -2.24
N PRO A 217 -12.65 -16.04 -2.57
CA PRO A 217 -11.56 -16.46 -1.72
C PRO A 217 -10.60 -15.31 -1.43
N GLU A 218 -10.10 -15.25 -0.20
CA GLU A 218 -9.20 -14.20 0.23
C GLU A 218 -7.88 -14.23 -0.53
N VAL A 219 -7.51 -13.07 -1.04
CA VAL A 219 -6.19 -12.82 -1.63
C VAL A 219 -5.58 -11.64 -0.88
N PHE A 220 -4.38 -11.82 -0.37
CA PHE A 220 -3.67 -10.75 0.32
C PHE A 220 -2.18 -10.78 -0.01
N ARG A 221 -1.54 -9.67 0.26
CA ARG A 221 -0.08 -9.51 0.22
C ARG A 221 0.40 -9.12 1.60
N LEU A 222 1.56 -9.63 2.00
CA LEU A 222 2.21 -9.13 3.20
C LEU A 222 2.65 -7.68 2.98
N VAL A 223 2.51 -6.86 4.00
CA VAL A 223 3.14 -5.54 4.05
C VAL A 223 4.26 -5.62 5.07
N ILE A 224 5.49 -5.43 4.59
CA ILE A 224 6.68 -5.45 5.43
C ILE A 224 7.36 -4.08 5.46
N LEU A 225 7.90 -3.73 6.63
CA LEU A 225 8.84 -2.65 6.82
C LEU A 225 10.25 -3.23 6.77
N ILE A 226 11.15 -2.58 6.04
CA ILE A 226 12.56 -2.97 5.90
C ILE A 226 13.44 -1.85 6.47
N SER A 227 14.41 -2.20 7.32
CA SER A 227 15.39 -1.29 7.92
C SER A 227 16.82 -1.81 7.78
N ARG A 228 17.81 -0.92 7.91
CA ARG A 228 19.24 -1.31 8.01
C ARG A 228 19.55 -1.66 9.45
N GLY A 229 19.80 -2.94 9.71
CA GLY A 229 19.99 -3.41 11.08
C GLY A 229 18.74 -3.17 11.93
N GLU A 230 18.94 -2.99 13.24
CA GLU A 230 17.81 -2.73 14.16
C GLU A 230 17.15 -1.38 13.85
N PRO A 231 15.82 -1.28 13.92
CA PRO A 231 15.12 -0.02 13.73
C PRO A 231 15.57 1.07 14.71
N SER A 232 15.67 2.30 14.25
CA SER A 232 15.92 3.44 15.15
C SER A 232 14.76 3.61 16.16
N PRO A 233 14.95 4.30 17.28
CA PRO A 233 13.90 4.47 18.30
C PRO A 233 12.59 5.05 17.73
N LYS A 234 12.65 6.01 16.80
CA LYS A 234 11.47 6.58 16.15
C LYS A 234 10.79 5.59 15.20
N VAL A 235 11.56 4.78 14.47
CA VAL A 235 11.03 3.71 13.61
C VAL A 235 10.42 2.61 14.47
N GLN A 236 11.04 2.26 15.59
CA GLN A 236 10.47 1.29 16.52
C GLN A 236 9.14 1.78 17.11
N LYS A 237 9.02 3.08 17.46
CA LYS A 237 7.73 3.67 17.87
C LYS A 237 6.66 3.52 16.79
N PHE A 238 7.02 3.71 15.51
CA PHE A 238 6.08 3.51 14.40
C PHE A 238 5.63 2.04 14.30
N ILE A 239 6.57 1.09 14.36
CA ILE A 239 6.27 -0.34 14.37
C ILE A 239 5.34 -0.71 15.52
N ASP A 240 5.65 -0.26 16.74
CA ASP A 240 4.87 -0.54 17.93
C ASP A 240 3.47 0.11 17.86
N PHE A 241 3.37 1.33 17.33
CA PHE A 241 2.10 2.00 17.09
C PHE A 241 1.19 1.17 16.16
N VAL A 242 1.74 0.69 15.04
CA VAL A 242 0.99 -0.13 14.07
C VAL A 242 0.61 -1.50 14.63
N LEU A 243 1.53 -2.17 15.33
CA LEU A 243 1.32 -3.58 15.72
C LEU A 243 0.69 -3.77 17.09
N LYS A 244 0.93 -2.85 18.02
CA LYS A 244 0.56 -3.00 19.44
C LYS A 244 -0.27 -1.85 19.98
N GLY A 245 -0.15 -0.67 19.34
CA GLY A 245 -0.79 0.57 19.75
C GLY A 245 -2.12 0.83 19.04
N PRO A 246 -2.60 2.09 19.10
CA PRO A 246 -3.87 2.50 18.48
C PRO A 246 -3.94 2.25 16.97
N GLY A 247 -2.79 2.22 16.29
CA GLY A 247 -2.70 1.93 14.86
C GLY A 247 -3.22 0.54 14.48
N LYS A 248 -3.11 -0.44 15.39
CA LYS A 248 -3.60 -1.81 15.14
C LYS A 248 -5.08 -1.86 14.77
N ASP A 249 -5.89 -0.99 15.39
CA ASP A 249 -7.32 -0.93 15.12
C ASP A 249 -7.65 -0.16 13.83
N LEU A 250 -6.72 0.66 13.34
CA LEU A 250 -6.86 1.46 12.13
C LEU A 250 -6.49 0.68 10.87
N VAL A 251 -5.58 -0.30 10.96
CA VAL A 251 -5.13 -1.16 9.84
C VAL A 251 -5.96 -2.43 9.70
N LYS A 252 -7.27 -2.34 9.92
CA LYS A 252 -8.20 -3.46 9.78
C LYS A 252 -8.32 -3.91 8.32
N GLU A 253 -7.43 -4.82 7.90
CA GLU A 253 -7.61 -5.70 6.74
C GLU A 253 -7.09 -7.11 7.04
#